data_82a30f1254c8daca6450cfb8df216def
#
_entry.id   82a30f1254c8daca6450cfb8df216def
#
_cell.length_a   1.000
_cell.length_b   1.000
_cell.length_c   1.000
_cell.angle_alpha   90.00
_cell.angle_beta   90.00
_cell.angle_gamma   90.00
#
_symmetry.space_group_name_H-M   'P 1'
#
loop_
_entity.id
_entity.type
_entity.pdbx_description
1 polymer ?
#
loop_
_entity_poly.entity_id
_entity_poly.type
_entity_poly.pdbx_seq_one_letter_code
_entity_poly.pdbx_strand_id
1 'polypeptide(L)'
;MRPYLLLKNFPVWLSIRTMSDSSVSRQPQAIRVGPSSPKYRTTPDQALTRMPPGVPYIIGNEGAERFSFYGMRSILIVFMTTYLMNASGQLATMAKNEAAGWFHTFVSAVYFLPIFGALISDGLLGKYRTIIYLSIVYCFGHLALAMNDTRLGLFLGLGLIALGSGGIKPCVSAHVGDQFGQGNSHLLPRVFGWFYFSINFGSFISTYLCPILLNDPRFGPRYAFGLPGLLMLIATVVFWMGRKKFVHIQPGGLGFVREFFSREGLEALGRLAIVYVFVAVFWSLWDQSAGGEWTLQAKSLDLHFLGLTFLPEQVQIANPILILLFIPLFNYVLYPAIDRVFPLNALRKIGIGLFVMASSFVVIWWIQSQIDAGGKPSVGWQLLAYVLLTASEAMVSITGLEFSYTQAPRKMKSMVMAAWLFTVSLGNAFTGALNFLIPALRQHGFNLEGAAYFQFFTWLMLVTAVIFVFVARFYRGKTYIQGEASMDAAAAS
;
A
#
# COMPACT_ATOMS: atom_id res chain seq x y z
N MET A 1 -19.71 18.08 30.19
CA MET A 1 -19.62 16.76 29.53
C MET A 1 -18.49 16.82 28.51
N ARG A 2 -17.41 16.10 28.73
CA ARG A 2 -16.12 16.27 28.03
C ARG A 2 -16.00 15.28 26.88
N PRO A 3 -15.75 15.69 25.63
CA PRO A 3 -15.42 14.79 24.51
C PRO A 3 -13.90 14.76 24.31
N TYR A 4 -13.16 14.08 25.20
CA TYR A 4 -11.69 13.95 25.08
C TYR A 4 -11.21 12.51 25.34
N LEU A 5 -11.83 11.50 24.72
CA LEU A 5 -11.47 10.09 24.98
C LEU A 5 -11.23 9.22 23.74
N LEU A 6 -11.15 9.81 22.52
CA LEU A 6 -11.08 9.00 21.28
C LEU A 6 -9.67 8.73 20.74
N LEU A 7 -8.58 9.15 21.41
CA LEU A 7 -7.22 9.02 20.83
C LEU A 7 -6.17 8.42 21.76
N LYS A 8 -6.57 7.75 22.86
CA LYS A 8 -5.59 7.25 23.85
C LYS A 8 -4.88 5.93 23.51
N ASN A 9 -5.25 5.22 22.45
CA ASN A 9 -4.69 3.90 22.12
C ASN A 9 -4.05 3.79 20.74
N PHE A 10 -3.64 4.90 20.11
CA PHE A 10 -2.59 4.79 19.09
C PHE A 10 -1.27 4.67 19.83
N PRO A 11 -0.40 3.71 19.47
CA PRO A 11 0.88 3.54 20.14
C PRO A 11 1.69 4.83 20.05
N VAL A 12 1.98 5.41 21.20
CA VAL A 12 2.77 6.64 21.38
C VAL A 12 4.17 6.38 20.87
N TRP A 13 4.53 7.06 19.82
CA TRP A 13 5.88 7.15 19.30
C TRP A 13 6.58 8.34 19.95
N LEU A 14 7.70 8.07 20.60
CA LEU A 14 8.66 9.01 21.18
C LEU A 14 8.33 9.60 22.57
N SER A 15 8.90 8.98 23.58
CA SER A 15 9.36 9.67 24.80
C SER A 15 10.90 9.78 24.72
N ILE A 16 11.41 10.96 24.39
CA ILE A 16 12.82 11.31 24.59
C ILE A 16 12.90 12.15 25.86
N ARG A 17 13.43 11.56 26.93
CA ARG A 17 13.87 12.32 28.10
C ARG A 17 15.23 12.94 27.82
N THR A 18 15.30 14.23 28.04
CA THR A 18 16.52 15.05 28.05
C THR A 18 17.41 14.69 29.25
N MET A 19 18.67 14.41 29.03
CA MET A 19 19.72 14.56 30.03
C MET A 19 20.55 15.79 29.66
N SER A 20 20.60 16.75 30.61
CA SER A 20 21.54 17.85 30.62
C SER A 20 22.90 17.33 31.06
N ASP A 21 23.92 17.50 30.27
CA ASP A 21 25.30 17.37 30.71
C ASP A 21 26.11 18.60 30.34
N SER A 22 26.56 19.28 31.38
CA SER A 22 27.45 20.42 31.31
C SER A 22 28.90 19.92 31.31
N SER A 23 29.56 19.93 30.17
CA SER A 23 31.01 19.89 30.11
C SER A 23 31.51 20.91 29.07
N VAL A 24 32.11 21.97 29.57
CA VAL A 24 32.82 22.99 28.86
C VAL A 24 34.08 22.37 28.23
N SER A 25 34.12 22.27 26.91
CA SER A 25 35.37 22.04 26.17
C SER A 25 35.57 23.13 25.12
N ARG A 26 36.79 23.72 25.16
CA ARG A 26 37.27 24.81 24.31
C ARG A 26 37.11 24.45 22.81
N GLN A 27 36.43 25.32 22.07
CA GLN A 27 36.31 25.23 20.62
C GLN A 27 37.64 25.61 19.93
N PRO A 28 38.09 24.89 18.89
CA PRO A 28 39.08 25.40 17.95
C PRO A 28 38.44 26.48 17.06
N GLN A 29 39.13 27.57 16.83
CA GLN A 29 38.72 28.67 15.94
C GLN A 29 38.53 28.12 14.53
N ALA A 30 37.28 28.16 14.05
CA ALA A 30 36.91 27.79 12.70
C ALA A 30 37.31 28.92 11.71
N ILE A 31 37.99 28.53 10.66
CA ILE A 31 38.22 29.33 9.47
C ILE A 31 36.85 29.75 8.90
N ARG A 32 36.55 31.05 8.92
CA ARG A 32 35.34 31.62 8.30
C ARG A 32 35.43 31.51 6.78
N VAL A 33 34.98 30.39 6.22
CA VAL A 33 34.47 30.35 4.84
C VAL A 33 33.03 30.86 4.94
N GLY A 34 32.72 31.97 4.29
CA GLY A 34 31.40 32.58 4.35
C GLY A 34 30.30 31.60 3.92
N PRO A 35 29.25 31.39 4.73
CA PRO A 35 28.20 30.46 4.39
C PRO A 35 27.26 31.12 3.40
N SER A 36 27.18 30.61 2.17
CA SER A 36 25.94 30.71 1.42
C SER A 36 24.86 30.06 2.29
N SER A 37 23.95 30.84 2.84
CA SER A 37 22.83 30.35 3.64
C SER A 37 22.15 29.19 2.86
N PRO A 38 21.93 28.01 3.44
CA PRO A 38 21.36 26.90 2.72
C PRO A 38 20.02 27.35 2.16
N LYS A 39 19.81 27.14 0.84
CA LYS A 39 18.61 27.57 0.09
C LYS A 39 17.30 27.03 0.69
N TYR A 40 17.39 25.98 1.49
CA TYR A 40 16.30 25.29 2.15
C TYR A 40 16.67 24.89 3.58
N ARG A 41 15.67 24.79 4.46
CA ARG A 41 15.87 24.26 5.83
C ARG A 41 16.26 22.77 5.74
N THR A 42 17.27 22.37 6.51
CA THR A 42 17.76 20.98 6.57
C THR A 42 17.35 20.26 7.84
N THR A 43 16.84 20.98 8.84
CA THR A 43 16.35 20.44 10.12
C THR A 43 15.00 21.05 10.46
N PRO A 44 14.10 20.30 11.13
CA PRO A 44 12.83 20.83 11.60
C PRO A 44 13.07 21.91 12.68
N ASP A 45 12.15 22.86 12.75
CA ASP A 45 12.15 23.90 13.77
C ASP A 45 11.70 23.29 15.12
N GLN A 46 12.62 23.19 16.07
CA GLN A 46 12.38 22.58 17.36
C GLN A 46 11.46 23.40 18.29
N ALA A 47 11.40 24.72 18.06
CA ALA A 47 10.55 25.64 18.82
C ALA A 47 9.13 25.75 18.27
N LEU A 48 8.87 25.23 17.06
CA LEU A 48 7.56 25.29 16.42
C LEU A 48 6.57 24.38 17.16
N THR A 49 5.54 24.94 17.75
CA THR A 49 4.47 24.20 18.47
C THR A 49 3.23 23.93 17.63
N ARG A 50 3.11 24.62 16.49
CA ARG A 50 1.98 24.49 15.55
C ARG A 50 2.30 23.55 14.39
N MET A 51 1.28 23.30 13.56
CA MET A 51 1.40 22.50 12.35
C MET A 51 2.47 23.06 11.41
N PRO A 52 3.43 22.24 10.94
CA PRO A 52 4.41 22.67 9.96
C PRO A 52 3.74 23.15 8.67
N PRO A 53 4.16 24.29 8.10
CA PRO A 53 3.49 24.90 6.93
C PRO A 53 3.64 24.09 5.63
N GLY A 54 4.51 23.08 5.61
CA GLY A 54 4.69 22.15 4.50
C GLY A 54 3.65 21.04 4.46
N VAL A 55 3.08 20.64 5.61
CA VAL A 55 2.19 19.49 5.73
C VAL A 55 0.97 19.53 4.79
N PRO A 56 0.23 20.64 4.62
CA PRO A 56 -0.91 20.65 3.70
C PRO A 56 -0.53 20.36 2.24
N TYR A 57 0.65 20.76 1.79
CA TYR A 57 1.13 20.47 0.43
C TYR A 57 1.45 18.98 0.25
N ILE A 58 1.94 18.30 1.29
CA ILE A 58 2.24 16.87 1.25
C ILE A 58 0.93 16.07 1.27
N ILE A 59 -0.02 16.43 2.13
CA ILE A 59 -1.33 15.74 2.22
C ILE A 59 -2.13 15.92 0.94
N GLY A 60 -2.17 17.14 0.37
CA GLY A 60 -2.83 17.40 -0.90
C GLY A 60 -2.21 16.63 -2.07
N ASN A 61 -0.87 16.56 -2.11
CA ASN A 61 -0.16 15.72 -3.08
C ASN A 61 -0.53 14.24 -2.93
N GLU A 62 -0.54 13.71 -1.71
CA GLU A 62 -0.90 12.31 -1.45
C GLU A 62 -2.31 11.98 -1.92
N GLY A 63 -3.31 12.80 -1.56
CA GLY A 63 -4.69 12.56 -1.97
C GLY A 63 -4.86 12.52 -3.49
N ALA A 64 -4.20 13.42 -4.21
CA ALA A 64 -4.25 13.46 -5.68
C ALA A 64 -3.44 12.31 -6.33
N GLU A 65 -2.30 11.92 -5.76
CA GLU A 65 -1.54 10.74 -6.21
C GLU A 65 -2.36 9.46 -6.00
N ARG A 66 -3.01 9.31 -4.84
CA ARG A 66 -3.88 8.14 -4.59
C ARG A 66 -5.08 8.09 -5.53
N PHE A 67 -5.70 9.23 -5.81
CA PHE A 67 -6.72 9.30 -6.86
C PHE A 67 -6.16 8.77 -8.19
N SER A 68 -4.97 9.23 -8.58
CA SER A 68 -4.33 8.85 -9.85
C SER A 68 -4.06 7.35 -9.91
N PHE A 69 -3.48 6.79 -8.84
CA PHE A 69 -3.13 5.37 -8.79
C PHE A 69 -4.35 4.46 -8.79
N TYR A 70 -5.26 4.67 -7.84
CA TYR A 70 -6.42 3.79 -7.67
C TYR A 70 -7.45 3.96 -8.79
N GLY A 71 -7.60 5.18 -9.34
CA GLY A 71 -8.46 5.42 -10.50
C GLY A 71 -7.99 4.68 -11.74
N MET A 72 -6.71 4.79 -12.07
CA MET A 72 -6.12 4.03 -13.18
C MET A 72 -6.22 2.52 -12.93
N ARG A 73 -5.85 2.05 -11.74
CA ARG A 73 -5.86 0.63 -11.38
C ARG A 73 -7.27 0.03 -11.48
N SER A 74 -8.30 0.75 -11.05
CA SER A 74 -9.69 0.25 -11.02
C SER A 74 -10.23 -0.09 -12.41
N ILE A 75 -9.79 0.61 -13.44
CA ILE A 75 -10.26 0.44 -14.83
C ILE A 75 -9.32 -0.41 -15.68
N LEU A 76 -8.10 -0.73 -15.19
CA LEU A 76 -7.03 -1.30 -16.00
C LEU A 76 -7.39 -2.65 -16.63
N ILE A 77 -7.93 -3.59 -15.84
CA ILE A 77 -8.26 -4.93 -16.34
C ILE A 77 -9.42 -4.89 -17.34
N VAL A 78 -10.38 -4.00 -17.13
CA VAL A 78 -11.52 -3.79 -18.04
C VAL A 78 -11.02 -3.15 -19.34
N PHE A 79 -10.11 -2.17 -19.27
CA PHE A 79 -9.48 -1.59 -20.44
C PHE A 79 -8.77 -2.65 -21.28
N MET A 80 -7.94 -3.49 -20.67
CA MET A 80 -7.20 -4.56 -21.36
C MET A 80 -8.12 -5.60 -22.04
N THR A 81 -9.26 -5.90 -21.43
CA THR A 81 -10.19 -6.93 -21.92
C THR A 81 -11.30 -6.40 -22.81
N THR A 82 -11.44 -5.07 -22.96
CA THR A 82 -12.61 -4.48 -23.68
C THR A 82 -12.24 -3.39 -24.67
N TYR A 83 -11.21 -2.57 -24.39
CA TYR A 83 -10.92 -1.34 -25.15
C TYR A 83 -9.56 -1.32 -25.84
N LEU A 84 -8.68 -2.32 -25.56
CA LEU A 84 -7.33 -2.33 -26.10
C LEU A 84 -7.34 -2.46 -27.63
N MET A 85 -6.53 -1.62 -28.30
CA MET A 85 -6.43 -1.55 -29.75
C MET A 85 -5.09 -2.09 -30.28
N ASN A 86 -5.04 -2.39 -31.55
CA ASN A 86 -3.79 -2.58 -32.27
C ASN A 86 -3.31 -1.26 -32.92
N ALA A 87 -2.13 -1.29 -33.55
CA ALA A 87 -1.57 -0.13 -34.24
C ALA A 87 -2.42 0.39 -35.43
N SER A 88 -3.34 -0.42 -35.96
CA SER A 88 -4.27 -0.07 -37.03
C SER A 88 -5.60 0.48 -36.53
N GLY A 89 -5.76 0.69 -35.20
CA GLY A 89 -7.00 1.20 -34.60
C GLY A 89 -8.14 0.18 -34.52
N GLN A 90 -7.85 -1.12 -34.64
CA GLN A 90 -8.82 -2.19 -34.46
C GLN A 90 -8.73 -2.78 -33.06
N LEU A 91 -9.85 -3.30 -32.55
CA LEU A 91 -9.85 -3.98 -31.23
C LEU A 91 -8.89 -5.19 -31.24
N ALA A 92 -8.01 -5.22 -30.25
CA ALA A 92 -7.02 -6.28 -30.03
C ALA A 92 -6.90 -6.60 -28.53
N THR A 93 -8.05 -6.91 -27.94
CA THR A 93 -8.22 -7.14 -26.49
C THR A 93 -7.43 -8.36 -26.03
N MET A 94 -7.08 -8.37 -24.75
CA MET A 94 -6.43 -9.50 -24.10
C MET A 94 -7.46 -10.52 -23.62
N ALA A 95 -7.08 -11.80 -23.60
CA ALA A 95 -7.83 -12.82 -22.86
C ALA A 95 -7.81 -12.51 -21.36
N LYS A 96 -8.83 -13.00 -20.61
CA LYS A 96 -8.98 -12.69 -19.19
C LYS A 96 -7.72 -13.05 -18.36
N ASN A 97 -7.16 -14.22 -18.58
CA ASN A 97 -5.95 -14.69 -17.91
C ASN A 97 -4.70 -13.90 -18.32
N GLU A 98 -4.56 -13.49 -19.59
CA GLU A 98 -3.48 -12.64 -20.05
C GLU A 98 -3.56 -11.26 -19.38
N ALA A 99 -4.75 -10.65 -19.37
CA ALA A 99 -4.97 -9.36 -18.72
C ALA A 99 -4.71 -9.42 -17.20
N ALA A 100 -5.18 -10.47 -16.52
CA ALA A 100 -4.89 -10.69 -15.11
C ALA A 100 -3.40 -10.89 -14.84
N GLY A 101 -2.70 -11.65 -15.70
CA GLY A 101 -1.25 -11.81 -15.61
C GLY A 101 -0.49 -10.48 -15.67
N TRP A 102 -0.81 -9.61 -16.63
CA TRP A 102 -0.20 -8.29 -16.76
C TRP A 102 -0.61 -7.33 -15.63
N PHE A 103 -1.86 -7.38 -15.17
CA PHE A 103 -2.33 -6.60 -14.02
C PHE A 103 -1.50 -6.91 -12.77
N HIS A 104 -1.35 -8.18 -12.41
CA HIS A 104 -0.58 -8.58 -11.24
C HIS A 104 0.93 -8.35 -11.43
N THR A 105 1.47 -8.48 -12.64
CA THR A 105 2.86 -8.10 -12.95
C THR A 105 3.10 -6.62 -12.71
N PHE A 106 2.19 -5.76 -13.14
CA PHE A 106 2.26 -4.33 -12.86
C PHE A 106 2.22 -4.03 -11.34
N VAL A 107 1.26 -4.63 -10.62
CA VAL A 107 1.16 -4.44 -9.16
C VAL A 107 2.42 -4.96 -8.45
N SER A 108 2.93 -6.13 -8.85
CA SER A 108 4.20 -6.66 -8.35
C SER A 108 5.35 -5.66 -8.54
N ALA A 109 5.50 -5.07 -9.72
CA ALA A 109 6.52 -4.07 -10.00
C ALA A 109 6.37 -2.82 -9.10
N VAL A 110 5.15 -2.30 -8.94
CA VAL A 110 4.84 -1.14 -8.07
C VAL A 110 5.26 -1.36 -6.62
N TYR A 111 5.15 -2.58 -6.12
CA TYR A 111 5.52 -2.92 -4.72
C TYR A 111 6.94 -3.49 -4.57
N PHE A 112 7.61 -3.81 -5.66
CA PHE A 112 9.04 -4.12 -5.69
C PHE A 112 9.92 -2.85 -5.70
N LEU A 113 9.54 -1.87 -6.50
CA LEU A 113 10.30 -0.64 -6.74
C LEU A 113 10.48 0.28 -5.52
N PRO A 114 9.65 0.26 -4.45
CA PRO A 114 9.90 1.00 -3.21
C PRO A 114 11.27 0.76 -2.59
N ILE A 115 11.86 -0.43 -2.77
CA ILE A 115 13.21 -0.74 -2.30
C ILE A 115 14.22 0.20 -2.95
N PHE A 116 14.14 0.38 -4.27
CA PHE A 116 15.02 1.28 -5.02
C PHE A 116 14.71 2.76 -4.74
N GLY A 117 13.41 3.10 -4.58
CA GLY A 117 12.98 4.45 -4.20
C GLY A 117 13.59 4.89 -2.87
N ALA A 118 13.59 4.02 -1.86
CA ALA A 118 14.21 4.27 -0.58
C ALA A 118 15.75 4.42 -0.70
N LEU A 119 16.41 3.53 -1.45
CA LEU A 119 17.86 3.61 -1.69
C LEU A 119 18.27 4.93 -2.37
N ILE A 120 17.52 5.34 -3.40
CA ILE A 120 17.77 6.58 -4.14
C ILE A 120 17.51 7.79 -3.23
N SER A 121 16.43 7.77 -2.44
CA SER A 121 16.05 8.91 -1.61
C SER A 121 16.99 9.08 -0.41
N ASP A 122 17.30 8.02 0.30
CA ASP A 122 18.08 8.09 1.54
C ASP A 122 19.57 8.08 1.27
N GLY A 123 20.01 7.48 0.13
CA GLY A 123 21.42 7.38 -0.25
C GLY A 123 21.93 8.54 -1.15
N LEU A 124 21.13 9.01 -2.11
CA LEU A 124 21.65 9.84 -3.22
C LEU A 124 20.97 11.22 -3.34
N LEU A 125 19.66 11.30 -3.50
CA LEU A 125 18.96 12.53 -3.93
C LEU A 125 18.29 13.30 -2.79
N GLY A 126 17.96 12.63 -1.69
CA GLY A 126 17.06 13.13 -0.66
C GLY A 126 15.57 13.02 -1.08
N LYS A 127 14.68 12.91 -0.10
CA LYS A 127 13.25 12.59 -0.31
C LYS A 127 12.56 13.58 -1.26
N TYR A 128 12.75 14.89 -1.07
CA TYR A 128 12.10 15.89 -1.90
C TYR A 128 12.42 15.75 -3.40
N ARG A 129 13.70 15.60 -3.76
CA ARG A 129 14.11 15.47 -5.17
C ARG A 129 13.62 14.18 -5.77
N THR A 130 13.70 13.07 -5.01
CA THR A 130 13.18 11.75 -5.42
C THR A 130 11.70 11.84 -5.74
N ILE A 131 10.89 12.45 -4.85
CA ILE A 131 9.44 12.63 -5.07
C ILE A 131 9.19 13.44 -6.35
N ILE A 132 9.84 14.60 -6.54
CA ILE A 132 9.60 15.44 -7.73
C ILE A 132 9.97 14.72 -9.03
N TYR A 133 11.16 14.12 -9.11
CA TYR A 133 11.61 13.48 -10.35
C TYR A 133 10.75 12.27 -10.73
N LEU A 134 10.41 11.46 -9.74
CA LEU A 134 9.56 10.29 -9.98
C LEU A 134 8.09 10.67 -10.21
N SER A 135 7.60 11.77 -9.64
CA SER A 135 6.29 12.33 -9.99
C SER A 135 6.20 12.77 -11.44
N ILE A 136 7.27 13.35 -12.00
CA ILE A 136 7.33 13.71 -13.42
C ILE A 136 7.30 12.45 -14.29
N VAL A 137 8.07 11.41 -13.94
CA VAL A 137 8.03 10.12 -14.63
C VAL A 137 6.63 9.51 -14.60
N TYR A 138 5.97 9.60 -13.44
CA TYR A 138 4.60 9.13 -13.24
C TYR A 138 3.59 9.88 -14.15
N CYS A 139 3.71 11.21 -14.28
CA CYS A 139 2.89 12.00 -15.20
C CYS A 139 3.05 11.54 -16.66
N PHE A 140 4.28 11.24 -17.10
CA PHE A 140 4.51 10.70 -18.43
C PHE A 140 3.89 9.31 -18.62
N GLY A 141 3.85 8.49 -17.57
CA GLY A 141 3.17 7.19 -17.60
C GLY A 141 1.66 7.34 -17.84
N HIS A 142 0.99 8.24 -17.14
CA HIS A 142 -0.42 8.54 -17.38
C HIS A 142 -0.67 9.15 -18.75
N LEU A 143 0.22 10.02 -19.22
CA LEU A 143 0.13 10.60 -20.56
C LEU A 143 0.21 9.51 -21.63
N ALA A 144 1.11 8.54 -21.48
CA ALA A 144 1.23 7.41 -22.39
C ALA A 144 -0.07 6.58 -22.45
N LEU A 145 -0.68 6.27 -21.29
CA LEU A 145 -1.98 5.57 -21.23
C LEU A 145 -3.13 6.37 -21.83
N ALA A 146 -3.13 7.70 -21.68
CA ALA A 146 -4.20 8.56 -22.17
C ALA A 146 -4.10 8.82 -23.68
N MET A 147 -2.90 8.75 -24.25
CA MET A 147 -2.64 9.09 -25.65
C MET A 147 -2.51 7.89 -26.56
N ASN A 148 -2.31 6.68 -26.01
CA ASN A 148 -2.04 5.49 -26.78
C ASN A 148 -2.71 4.27 -26.13
N ASP A 149 -3.79 3.81 -26.73
CA ASP A 149 -4.61 2.68 -26.29
C ASP A 149 -4.16 1.33 -26.85
N THR A 150 -2.94 1.27 -27.40
CA THR A 150 -2.31 0.01 -27.87
C THR A 150 -1.53 -0.69 -26.75
N ARG A 151 -1.11 -1.94 -27.02
CA ARG A 151 -0.22 -2.70 -26.12
C ARG A 151 1.08 -1.93 -25.79
N LEU A 152 1.65 -1.21 -26.77
CA LEU A 152 2.86 -0.42 -26.54
C LEU A 152 2.59 0.73 -25.57
N GLY A 153 1.52 1.50 -25.77
CA GLY A 153 1.12 2.58 -24.87
C GLY A 153 0.83 2.06 -23.46
N LEU A 154 0.15 0.91 -23.38
CA LEU A 154 -0.12 0.23 -22.10
C LEU A 154 1.18 -0.12 -21.36
N PHE A 155 2.12 -0.83 -21.97
CA PHE A 155 3.34 -1.27 -21.31
C PHE A 155 4.28 -0.11 -20.96
N LEU A 156 4.43 0.87 -21.84
CA LEU A 156 5.21 2.08 -21.55
C LEU A 156 4.57 2.87 -20.39
N GLY A 157 3.25 3.05 -20.46
CA GLY A 157 2.52 3.78 -19.43
C GLY A 157 2.61 3.09 -18.06
N LEU A 158 2.33 1.81 -17.97
CA LEU A 158 2.41 1.03 -16.74
C LEU A 158 3.84 0.94 -16.21
N GLY A 159 4.84 0.79 -17.07
CA GLY A 159 6.26 0.79 -16.67
C GLY A 159 6.68 2.11 -16.04
N LEU A 160 6.33 3.24 -16.64
CA LEU A 160 6.62 4.57 -16.11
C LEU A 160 5.84 4.84 -14.81
N ILE A 161 4.58 4.41 -14.72
CA ILE A 161 3.77 4.52 -13.50
C ILE A 161 4.38 3.67 -12.38
N ALA A 162 4.80 2.44 -12.67
CA ALA A 162 5.42 1.58 -11.67
C ALA A 162 6.71 2.20 -11.12
N LEU A 163 7.58 2.73 -12.00
CA LEU A 163 8.78 3.45 -11.60
C LEU A 163 8.46 4.68 -10.73
N GLY A 164 7.52 5.51 -11.19
CA GLY A 164 7.13 6.74 -10.49
C GLY A 164 6.47 6.46 -9.16
N SER A 165 5.33 5.77 -9.16
CA SER A 165 4.54 5.48 -7.95
C SER A 165 5.31 4.60 -6.95
N GLY A 166 5.96 3.53 -7.42
CA GLY A 166 6.74 2.64 -6.56
C GLY A 166 7.84 3.38 -5.81
N GLY A 167 8.60 4.23 -6.52
CA GLY A 167 9.69 4.97 -5.91
C GLY A 167 9.24 6.12 -4.98
N ILE A 168 8.03 6.68 -5.18
CA ILE A 168 7.48 7.76 -4.35
C ILE A 168 6.92 7.22 -3.02
N LYS A 169 6.26 6.07 -3.02
CA LYS A 169 5.53 5.53 -1.87
C LYS A 169 6.28 5.55 -0.54
N PRO A 170 7.54 5.08 -0.43
CA PRO A 170 8.29 5.12 0.82
C PRO A 170 8.71 6.53 1.22
N CYS A 171 8.84 7.44 0.24
CA CYS A 171 9.38 8.77 0.46
C CYS A 171 8.37 9.75 1.05
N VAL A 172 7.10 9.71 0.61
CA VAL A 172 6.10 10.74 0.98
C VAL A 172 5.73 10.65 2.45
N SER A 173 5.41 9.46 2.97
CA SER A 173 5.09 9.27 4.39
C SER A 173 6.26 9.62 5.31
N ALA A 174 7.48 9.24 4.93
CA ALA A 174 8.69 9.63 5.65
C ALA A 174 8.93 11.15 5.59
N HIS A 175 8.67 11.79 4.45
CA HIS A 175 8.81 13.24 4.29
C HIS A 175 7.81 14.02 5.15
N VAL A 176 6.61 13.49 5.39
CA VAL A 176 5.67 14.04 6.38
C VAL A 176 6.30 14.06 7.77
N GLY A 177 6.85 12.94 8.21
CA GLY A 177 7.50 12.82 9.53
C GLY A 177 8.67 13.78 9.71
N ASP A 178 9.46 13.99 8.65
CA ASP A 178 10.63 14.87 8.65
C ASP A 178 10.28 16.35 8.90
N GLN A 179 9.01 16.75 8.76
CA GLN A 179 8.58 18.15 8.98
C GLN A 179 8.46 18.51 10.46
N PHE A 180 8.45 17.48 11.36
CA PHE A 180 8.16 17.67 12.78
C PHE A 180 9.42 17.67 13.64
N GLY A 181 9.48 18.65 14.57
CA GLY A 181 10.47 18.72 15.63
C GLY A 181 9.90 18.32 17.00
N GLN A 182 10.67 18.50 18.07
CA GLN A 182 10.23 18.16 19.42
C GLN A 182 8.98 18.94 19.86
N GLY A 183 8.92 20.25 19.53
CA GLY A 183 7.82 21.13 19.96
C GLY A 183 6.45 20.78 19.42
N ASN A 184 6.38 20.11 18.27
CA ASN A 184 5.12 19.78 17.59
C ASN A 184 4.94 18.29 17.28
N SER A 185 5.79 17.42 17.81
CA SER A 185 5.68 15.95 17.63
C SER A 185 4.34 15.37 18.11
N HIS A 186 3.68 16.00 19.07
CA HIS A 186 2.35 15.62 19.57
C HIS A 186 1.25 15.72 18.49
N LEU A 187 1.49 16.45 17.38
CA LEU A 187 0.56 16.57 16.27
C LEU A 187 0.71 15.45 15.21
N LEU A 188 1.78 14.64 15.26
CA LEU A 188 2.03 13.55 14.32
C LEU A 188 0.85 12.59 14.16
N PRO A 189 0.21 12.07 15.24
CA PRO A 189 -0.93 11.16 15.10
C PRO A 189 -2.09 11.78 14.31
N ARG A 190 -2.35 13.08 14.52
CA ARG A 190 -3.40 13.82 13.81
C ARG A 190 -3.07 13.95 12.31
N VAL A 191 -1.82 14.22 11.98
CA VAL A 191 -1.36 14.38 10.58
C VAL A 191 -1.40 13.05 9.85
N PHE A 192 -0.94 11.96 10.46
CA PHE A 192 -1.08 10.63 9.87
C PHE A 192 -2.54 10.20 9.72
N GLY A 193 -3.43 10.64 10.61
CA GLY A 193 -4.88 10.48 10.43
C GLY A 193 -5.39 11.19 9.19
N TRP A 194 -5.00 12.44 8.93
CA TRP A 194 -5.34 13.16 7.70
C TRP A 194 -4.70 12.55 6.46
N PHE A 195 -3.48 12.07 6.58
CA PHE A 195 -2.77 11.38 5.50
C PHE A 195 -3.53 10.11 5.09
N TYR A 196 -3.91 9.29 6.05
CA TYR A 196 -4.69 8.08 5.82
C TYR A 196 -6.09 8.39 5.25
N PHE A 197 -6.75 9.42 5.76
CA PHE A 197 -8.02 9.90 5.23
C PHE A 197 -7.88 10.33 3.76
N SER A 198 -6.84 11.09 3.41
CA SER A 198 -6.62 11.55 2.03
C SER A 198 -6.39 10.40 1.05
N ILE A 199 -5.71 9.33 1.48
CA ILE A 199 -5.52 8.10 0.70
C ILE A 199 -6.88 7.47 0.36
N ASN A 200 -7.70 7.22 1.38
CA ASN A 200 -9.00 6.53 1.18
C ASN A 200 -10.00 7.41 0.45
N PHE A 201 -10.00 8.71 0.70
CA PHE A 201 -10.86 9.66 0.00
C PHE A 201 -10.50 9.76 -1.49
N GLY A 202 -9.21 9.86 -1.83
CA GLY A 202 -8.74 9.84 -3.21
C GLY A 202 -9.11 8.53 -3.91
N SER A 203 -8.91 7.39 -3.25
CA SER A 203 -9.29 6.07 -3.75
C SER A 203 -10.80 5.97 -4.00
N PHE A 204 -11.62 6.36 -3.03
CA PHE A 204 -13.08 6.33 -3.14
C PHE A 204 -13.58 7.12 -4.36
N ILE A 205 -13.18 8.40 -4.48
CA ILE A 205 -13.65 9.24 -5.58
C ILE A 205 -13.17 8.72 -6.94
N SER A 206 -11.92 8.29 -7.03
CA SER A 206 -11.35 7.83 -8.30
C SER A 206 -11.98 6.52 -8.77
N THR A 207 -12.20 5.57 -7.86
CA THR A 207 -12.84 4.29 -8.16
C THR A 207 -14.32 4.46 -8.52
N TYR A 208 -14.97 5.53 -8.05
CA TYR A 208 -16.32 5.90 -8.50
C TYR A 208 -16.29 6.54 -9.89
N LEU A 209 -15.43 7.52 -10.12
CA LEU A 209 -15.47 8.40 -11.28
C LEU A 209 -14.80 7.81 -12.53
N CYS A 210 -13.62 7.18 -12.39
CA CYS A 210 -12.87 6.65 -13.56
C CYS A 210 -13.64 5.59 -14.34
N PRO A 211 -14.38 4.64 -13.72
CA PRO A 211 -15.25 3.72 -14.46
C PRO A 211 -16.37 4.40 -15.25
N ILE A 212 -16.96 5.47 -14.70
CA ILE A 212 -17.97 6.26 -15.42
C ILE A 212 -17.36 6.85 -16.69
N LEU A 213 -16.19 7.46 -16.58
CA LEU A 213 -15.49 8.02 -17.74
C LEU A 213 -15.11 6.96 -18.76
N LEU A 214 -14.70 5.76 -18.32
CA LEU A 214 -14.30 4.68 -19.20
C LEU A 214 -15.48 4.17 -20.03
N ASN A 215 -16.65 4.00 -19.38
CA ASN A 215 -17.82 3.36 -19.99
C ASN A 215 -18.76 4.35 -20.70
N ASP A 216 -18.58 5.69 -20.53
CA ASP A 216 -19.36 6.69 -21.25
C ASP A 216 -18.80 6.89 -22.67
N PRO A 217 -19.62 6.69 -23.74
CA PRO A 217 -19.18 6.83 -25.13
C PRO A 217 -18.60 8.21 -25.50
N ARG A 218 -18.92 9.26 -24.71
CA ARG A 218 -18.41 10.61 -24.93
C ARG A 218 -16.97 10.80 -24.46
N PHE A 219 -16.50 9.98 -23.54
CA PHE A 219 -15.21 10.13 -22.89
C PHE A 219 -14.25 9.00 -23.23
N GLY A 220 -14.55 7.77 -22.81
CA GLY A 220 -13.74 6.58 -23.09
C GLY A 220 -12.36 6.54 -22.39
N PRO A 221 -11.45 5.64 -22.85
CA PRO A 221 -10.16 5.39 -22.21
C PRO A 221 -9.28 6.64 -22.06
N ARG A 222 -9.27 7.51 -23.07
CA ARG A 222 -8.45 8.73 -23.09
C ARG A 222 -8.71 9.62 -21.86
N TYR A 223 -9.98 9.84 -21.54
CA TYR A 223 -10.35 10.67 -20.39
C TYR A 223 -10.27 9.92 -19.07
N ALA A 224 -10.58 8.62 -19.09
CA ALA A 224 -10.51 7.78 -17.89
C ALA A 224 -9.08 7.63 -17.35
N PHE A 225 -8.06 7.58 -18.22
CA PHE A 225 -6.65 7.63 -17.86
C PHE A 225 -6.09 9.06 -17.78
N GLY A 226 -6.64 9.98 -18.56
CA GLY A 226 -6.21 11.37 -18.61
C GLY A 226 -6.50 12.15 -17.32
N LEU A 227 -7.68 11.95 -16.72
CA LEU A 227 -8.04 12.62 -15.46
C LEU A 227 -7.09 12.25 -14.30
N PRO A 228 -6.78 10.97 -14.03
CA PRO A 228 -5.72 10.59 -13.11
C PRO A 228 -4.38 11.27 -13.40
N GLY A 229 -3.99 11.33 -14.69
CA GLY A 229 -2.76 12.00 -15.10
C GLY A 229 -2.74 13.50 -14.82
N LEU A 230 -3.86 14.18 -15.08
CA LEU A 230 -4.02 15.60 -14.77
C LEU A 230 -3.90 15.86 -13.26
N LEU A 231 -4.54 15.03 -12.43
CA LEU A 231 -4.44 15.17 -10.99
C LEU A 231 -3.03 14.88 -10.47
N MET A 232 -2.32 13.93 -11.07
CA MET A 232 -0.91 13.70 -10.75
C MET A 232 -0.02 14.88 -11.10
N LEU A 233 -0.29 15.55 -12.23
CA LEU A 233 0.41 16.79 -12.60
C LEU A 233 0.12 17.90 -11.60
N ILE A 234 -1.14 18.11 -11.23
CA ILE A 234 -1.54 19.09 -10.21
C ILE A 234 -0.87 18.77 -8.88
N ALA A 235 -0.87 17.50 -8.45
CA ALA A 235 -0.18 17.03 -7.25
C ALA A 235 1.31 17.41 -7.27
N THR A 236 1.99 17.15 -8.39
CA THR A 236 3.41 17.48 -8.58
C THR A 236 3.66 18.97 -8.47
N VAL A 237 2.82 19.81 -9.10
CA VAL A 237 2.91 21.26 -9.03
C VAL A 237 2.67 21.77 -7.60
N VAL A 238 1.64 21.27 -6.92
CA VAL A 238 1.33 21.63 -5.52
C VAL A 238 2.50 21.27 -4.60
N PHE A 239 3.06 20.08 -4.76
CA PHE A 239 4.22 19.66 -3.99
C PHE A 239 5.46 20.55 -4.27
N TRP A 240 5.72 20.86 -5.54
CA TRP A 240 6.78 21.81 -5.92
C TRP A 240 6.58 23.22 -5.33
N MET A 241 5.34 23.72 -5.24
CA MET A 241 5.03 25.01 -4.60
C MET A 241 5.41 24.99 -3.11
N GLY A 242 5.26 23.85 -2.42
CA GLY A 242 5.67 23.67 -1.03
C GLY A 242 7.17 23.69 -0.76
N ARG A 243 8.04 23.61 -1.79
CA ARG A 243 9.48 23.40 -1.68
C ARG A 243 10.25 24.32 -0.71
N LYS A 244 9.81 25.55 -0.55
CA LYS A 244 10.43 26.54 0.38
C LYS A 244 9.94 26.37 1.82
N LYS A 245 8.84 25.61 2.03
CA LYS A 245 8.24 25.36 3.35
C LYS A 245 8.67 24.03 3.93
N PHE A 246 9.23 23.15 3.11
CA PHE A 246 9.69 21.83 3.53
C PHE A 246 11.03 21.86 4.25
N VAL A 247 11.20 20.91 5.13
CA VAL A 247 12.51 20.48 5.64
C VAL A 247 13.10 19.49 4.64
N HIS A 248 14.30 19.77 4.17
CA HIS A 248 15.03 18.95 3.20
C HIS A 248 16.14 18.18 3.91
N ILE A 249 15.83 16.99 4.43
CA ILE A 249 16.84 16.12 5.05
C ILE A 249 17.87 15.72 4.00
N GLN A 250 19.16 15.91 4.32
CA GLN A 250 20.25 15.51 3.44
C GLN A 250 20.36 13.99 3.35
N PRO A 251 20.69 13.43 2.17
CA PRO A 251 20.92 11.99 2.03
C PRO A 251 22.10 11.54 2.88
N GLY A 252 21.96 10.36 3.52
CA GLY A 252 22.96 9.78 4.43
C GLY A 252 24.07 8.99 3.74
N GLY A 253 24.10 8.93 2.41
CA GLY A 253 25.07 8.15 1.64
C GLY A 253 24.83 6.63 1.73
N LEU A 254 25.84 5.86 1.35
CA LEU A 254 25.76 4.39 1.27
C LEU A 254 25.81 3.67 2.65
N GLY A 255 25.96 4.40 3.75
CA GLY A 255 25.96 3.82 5.11
C GLY A 255 24.73 2.97 5.41
N PHE A 256 23.58 3.36 4.86
CA PHE A 256 22.33 2.62 4.93
C PHE A 256 22.43 1.20 4.35
N VAL A 257 23.13 1.02 3.22
CA VAL A 257 23.31 -0.29 2.57
C VAL A 257 24.15 -1.22 3.45
N ARG A 258 25.16 -0.68 4.14
CA ARG A 258 26.00 -1.47 5.04
C ARG A 258 25.25 -1.96 6.28
N GLU A 259 24.33 -1.16 6.81
CA GLU A 259 23.46 -1.57 7.92
C GLU A 259 22.50 -2.67 7.50
N PHE A 260 22.04 -2.66 6.25
CA PHE A 260 21.19 -3.68 5.65
C PHE A 260 21.83 -5.08 5.73
N PHE A 261 23.08 -5.20 5.35
CA PHE A 261 23.80 -6.47 5.34
C PHE A 261 24.46 -6.79 6.70
N SER A 262 24.08 -6.09 7.78
CA SER A 262 24.55 -6.45 9.12
C SER A 262 23.98 -7.80 9.56
N ARG A 263 24.74 -8.56 10.36
CA ARG A 263 24.31 -9.87 10.89
C ARG A 263 22.98 -9.76 11.66
N GLU A 264 22.85 -8.75 12.51
CA GLU A 264 21.63 -8.49 13.28
C GLU A 264 20.42 -8.25 12.36
N GLY A 265 20.65 -7.53 11.27
CA GLY A 265 19.63 -7.24 10.27
C GLY A 265 19.15 -8.46 9.52
N LEU A 266 20.06 -9.24 9.02
CA LEU A 266 19.74 -10.49 8.31
C LEU A 266 19.03 -11.49 9.23
N GLU A 267 19.41 -11.58 10.50
CA GLU A 267 18.71 -12.42 11.48
C GLU A 267 17.28 -11.92 11.78
N ALA A 268 17.06 -10.61 11.87
CA ALA A 268 15.73 -10.04 12.07
C ALA A 268 14.85 -10.29 10.85
N LEU A 269 15.36 -10.06 9.64
CA LEU A 269 14.65 -10.34 8.38
C LEU A 269 14.37 -11.83 8.20
N GLY A 270 15.31 -12.69 8.51
CA GLY A 270 15.13 -14.15 8.43
C GLY A 270 13.99 -14.64 9.32
N ARG A 271 13.88 -14.09 10.53
CA ARG A 271 12.74 -14.39 11.43
C ARG A 271 11.42 -13.87 10.87
N LEU A 272 11.39 -12.63 10.36
CA LEU A 272 10.18 -12.04 9.78
C LEU A 272 9.78 -12.74 8.47
N ALA A 273 10.74 -13.22 7.68
CA ALA A 273 10.48 -13.94 6.44
C ALA A 273 9.58 -15.16 6.64
N ILE A 274 9.66 -15.83 7.80
CA ILE A 274 8.78 -16.94 8.15
C ILE A 274 7.30 -16.51 8.13
N VAL A 275 6.99 -15.33 8.67
CA VAL A 275 5.61 -14.76 8.67
C VAL A 275 5.28 -14.19 7.30
N TYR A 276 6.24 -13.57 6.64
CA TYR A 276 6.06 -12.87 5.36
C TYR A 276 5.67 -13.79 4.20
N VAL A 277 6.09 -15.06 4.21
CA VAL A 277 5.64 -16.04 3.22
C VAL A 277 4.12 -16.20 3.25
N PHE A 278 3.51 -16.29 4.45
CA PHE A 278 2.06 -16.41 4.60
C PHE A 278 1.33 -15.12 4.22
N VAL A 279 1.94 -13.97 4.54
CA VAL A 279 1.41 -12.65 4.16
C VAL A 279 1.50 -12.45 2.64
N ALA A 280 2.51 -12.99 1.96
CA ALA A 280 2.58 -12.95 0.51
C ALA A 280 1.42 -13.73 -0.14
N VAL A 281 1.06 -14.91 0.40
CA VAL A 281 -0.14 -15.64 -0.05
C VAL A 281 -1.41 -14.83 0.21
N PHE A 282 -1.53 -14.16 1.35
CA PHE A 282 -2.67 -13.26 1.61
C PHE A 282 -2.79 -12.18 0.52
N TRP A 283 -1.70 -11.52 0.13
CA TRP A 283 -1.71 -10.50 -0.91
C TRP A 283 -2.02 -11.03 -2.30
N SER A 284 -1.68 -12.29 -2.60
CA SER A 284 -2.05 -12.92 -3.87
C SER A 284 -3.56 -13.06 -4.04
N LEU A 285 -4.31 -13.16 -2.95
CA LEU A 285 -5.77 -13.18 -2.95
C LEU A 285 -6.34 -11.76 -2.89
N TRP A 286 -5.85 -10.93 -1.98
CA TRP A 286 -6.40 -9.59 -1.76
C TRP A 286 -6.38 -8.72 -3.03
N ASP A 287 -5.29 -8.72 -3.77
CA ASP A 287 -5.14 -7.88 -4.97
C ASP A 287 -6.06 -8.30 -6.13
N GLN A 288 -6.60 -9.52 -6.14
CA GLN A 288 -7.63 -9.93 -7.11
C GLN A 288 -8.93 -9.13 -6.95
N SER A 289 -9.23 -8.63 -5.75
CA SER A 289 -10.41 -7.81 -5.47
C SER A 289 -10.25 -6.35 -5.90
N ALA A 290 -9.02 -5.85 -5.94
CA ALA A 290 -8.74 -4.42 -6.12
C ALA A 290 -8.48 -4.06 -7.60
N GLY A 291 -9.47 -4.25 -8.45
CA GLY A 291 -9.41 -4.01 -9.89
C GLY A 291 -8.92 -5.22 -10.71
N GLY A 292 -8.83 -6.39 -10.10
CA GLY A 292 -8.42 -7.65 -10.70
C GLY A 292 -9.59 -8.55 -11.11
N GLU A 293 -9.45 -9.85 -10.84
CA GLU A 293 -10.36 -10.91 -11.28
C GLU A 293 -11.80 -10.75 -10.76
N TRP A 294 -11.97 -10.18 -9.56
CA TRP A 294 -13.31 -9.91 -9.03
C TRP A 294 -14.07 -8.88 -9.88
N THR A 295 -13.37 -7.92 -10.48
CA THR A 295 -13.96 -6.99 -11.45
C THR A 295 -14.42 -7.70 -12.72
N LEU A 296 -13.63 -8.69 -13.21
CA LEU A 296 -14.03 -9.52 -14.35
C LEU A 296 -15.24 -10.40 -14.00
N GLN A 297 -15.31 -10.96 -12.79
CA GLN A 297 -16.46 -11.71 -12.32
C GLN A 297 -17.71 -10.81 -12.22
N ALA A 298 -17.55 -9.56 -11.74
CA ALA A 298 -18.66 -8.61 -11.61
C ALA A 298 -19.37 -8.31 -12.93
N LYS A 299 -18.69 -8.42 -14.09
CA LYS A 299 -19.32 -8.29 -15.43
C LYS A 299 -20.46 -9.30 -15.65
N SER A 300 -20.45 -10.43 -14.95
CA SER A 300 -21.44 -11.51 -15.08
C SER A 300 -22.48 -11.52 -13.96
N LEU A 301 -22.47 -10.52 -13.06
CA LEU A 301 -23.43 -10.40 -11.95
C LEU A 301 -24.65 -9.55 -12.31
N ASP A 302 -25.72 -9.71 -11.54
CA ASP A 302 -26.75 -8.69 -11.45
C ASP A 302 -26.22 -7.55 -10.58
N LEU A 303 -25.93 -6.41 -11.22
CA LEU A 303 -25.31 -5.24 -10.61
C LEU A 303 -26.33 -4.30 -9.96
N HIS A 304 -27.61 -4.68 -9.94
CA HIS A 304 -28.65 -3.93 -9.26
C HIS A 304 -28.80 -4.41 -7.81
N PHE A 305 -28.58 -3.52 -6.84
CA PHE A 305 -28.68 -3.87 -5.42
C PHE A 305 -29.14 -2.66 -4.59
N LEU A 306 -30.18 -2.85 -3.77
CA LEU A 306 -30.79 -1.82 -2.90
C LEU A 306 -31.13 -0.50 -3.64
N GLY A 307 -31.64 -0.60 -4.87
CA GLY A 307 -32.01 0.57 -5.68
C GLY A 307 -30.84 1.29 -6.37
N LEU A 308 -29.62 0.78 -6.21
CA LEU A 308 -28.43 1.29 -6.89
C LEU A 308 -28.00 0.32 -7.99
N THR A 309 -27.51 0.87 -9.10
CA THR A 309 -26.90 0.07 -10.19
C THR A 309 -25.42 0.40 -10.26
N PHE A 310 -24.57 -0.60 -10.08
CA PHE A 310 -23.13 -0.45 -10.09
C PHE A 310 -22.56 -0.72 -11.49
N LEU A 311 -21.41 -0.12 -11.79
CA LEU A 311 -20.52 -0.65 -12.82
C LEU A 311 -19.63 -1.76 -12.21
N PRO A 312 -19.19 -2.77 -12.98
CA PRO A 312 -18.34 -3.85 -12.45
C PRO A 312 -17.11 -3.34 -11.70
N GLU A 313 -16.47 -2.30 -12.19
CA GLU A 313 -15.28 -1.67 -11.64
C GLU A 313 -15.56 -0.88 -10.34
N GLN A 314 -16.82 -0.49 -10.11
CA GLN A 314 -17.21 0.27 -8.93
C GLN A 314 -17.43 -0.60 -7.70
N VAL A 315 -17.67 -1.89 -7.84
CA VAL A 315 -17.99 -2.78 -6.70
C VAL A 315 -16.88 -2.75 -5.64
N GLN A 316 -15.63 -2.61 -6.05
CA GLN A 316 -14.48 -2.49 -5.15
C GLN A 316 -14.47 -1.25 -4.24
N ILE A 317 -15.35 -0.26 -4.48
CA ILE A 317 -15.56 0.91 -3.59
C ILE A 317 -15.95 0.45 -2.16
N ALA A 318 -16.54 -0.73 -2.04
CA ALA A 318 -16.86 -1.31 -0.74
C ALA A 318 -15.62 -1.38 0.20
N ASN A 319 -14.43 -1.69 -0.33
CA ASN A 319 -13.23 -1.84 0.51
C ASN A 319 -12.81 -0.53 1.21
N PRO A 320 -12.56 0.62 0.55
CA PRO A 320 -12.17 1.85 1.25
C PRO A 320 -13.24 2.39 2.20
N ILE A 321 -14.52 2.10 1.97
CA ILE A 321 -15.59 2.45 2.91
C ILE A 321 -15.53 1.54 4.14
N LEU A 322 -15.48 0.23 3.92
CA LEU A 322 -15.48 -0.76 5.00
C LEU A 322 -14.25 -0.66 5.88
N ILE A 323 -13.05 -0.40 5.33
CA ILE A 323 -11.83 -0.30 6.13
C ILE A 323 -11.90 0.88 7.11
N LEU A 324 -12.48 2.02 6.68
CA LEU A 324 -12.69 3.16 7.57
C LEU A 324 -13.66 2.85 8.71
N LEU A 325 -14.67 2.03 8.46
CA LEU A 325 -15.62 1.57 9.49
C LEU A 325 -15.02 0.49 10.38
N PHE A 326 -14.26 -0.44 9.81
CA PHE A 326 -13.73 -1.60 10.52
C PHE A 326 -12.58 -1.26 11.45
N ILE A 327 -11.73 -0.28 11.14
CA ILE A 327 -10.64 0.11 12.04
C ILE A 327 -11.18 0.46 13.44
N PRO A 328 -12.13 1.39 13.62
CA PRO A 328 -12.68 1.65 14.95
C PRO A 328 -13.48 0.46 15.50
N LEU A 329 -14.27 -0.23 14.68
CA LEU A 329 -15.06 -1.37 15.11
C LEU A 329 -14.17 -2.49 15.70
N PHE A 330 -13.08 -2.82 15.02
CA PHE A 330 -12.14 -3.86 15.48
C PHE A 330 -11.41 -3.44 16.75
N ASN A 331 -10.90 -2.21 16.78
CA ASN A 331 -10.09 -1.76 17.92
C ASN A 331 -10.89 -1.53 19.21
N TYR A 332 -12.14 -1.05 19.08
CA TYR A 332 -12.93 -0.67 20.27
C TYR A 332 -13.98 -1.71 20.66
N VAL A 333 -14.40 -2.58 19.74
CA VAL A 333 -15.47 -3.54 19.98
C VAL A 333 -14.99 -4.98 19.80
N LEU A 334 -14.54 -5.35 18.61
CA LEU A 334 -14.32 -6.76 18.28
C LEU A 334 -13.11 -7.36 18.97
N TYR A 335 -11.95 -6.69 18.93
CA TYR A 335 -10.74 -7.19 19.60
C TYR A 335 -10.91 -7.26 21.12
N PRO A 336 -11.45 -6.26 21.81
CA PRO A 336 -11.73 -6.37 23.25
C PRO A 336 -12.75 -7.46 23.60
N ALA A 337 -13.74 -7.70 22.74
CA ALA A 337 -14.73 -8.76 22.97
C ALA A 337 -14.11 -10.17 22.83
N ILE A 338 -13.31 -10.38 21.77
CA ILE A 338 -12.62 -11.65 21.54
C ILE A 338 -11.57 -11.90 22.62
N ASP A 339 -10.81 -10.87 23.02
CA ASP A 339 -9.71 -10.98 23.98
C ASP A 339 -10.18 -11.44 25.38
N ARG A 340 -11.46 -11.21 25.72
CA ARG A 340 -12.07 -11.70 26.96
C ARG A 340 -12.19 -13.24 27.00
N VAL A 341 -12.35 -13.87 25.84
CA VAL A 341 -12.56 -15.32 25.71
C VAL A 341 -11.31 -16.03 25.22
N PHE A 342 -10.61 -15.38 24.27
CA PHE A 342 -9.43 -15.93 23.63
C PHE A 342 -8.34 -14.83 23.54
N PRO A 343 -7.27 -14.90 24.38
CA PRO A 343 -6.23 -13.88 24.41
C PRO A 343 -5.64 -13.61 23.03
N LEU A 344 -5.76 -12.37 22.55
CA LEU A 344 -5.32 -11.96 21.21
C LEU A 344 -3.89 -11.42 21.26
N ASN A 345 -2.98 -12.04 20.51
CA ASN A 345 -1.70 -11.47 20.15
C ASN A 345 -1.63 -11.22 18.63
N ALA A 346 -0.58 -10.55 18.15
CA ALA A 346 -0.44 -10.20 16.75
C ALA A 346 -0.54 -11.44 15.81
N LEU A 347 0.14 -12.53 16.13
CA LEU A 347 0.12 -13.75 15.31
C LEU A 347 -1.26 -14.41 15.30
N ARG A 348 -2.00 -14.41 16.43
CA ARG A 348 -3.38 -14.92 16.49
C ARG A 348 -4.33 -14.09 15.63
N LYS A 349 -4.21 -12.75 15.67
CA LYS A 349 -4.99 -11.85 14.80
C LYS A 349 -4.72 -12.16 13.33
N ILE A 350 -3.44 -12.25 12.94
CA ILE A 350 -3.05 -12.63 11.57
C ILE A 350 -3.64 -13.99 11.21
N GLY A 351 -3.49 -15.02 12.06
CA GLY A 351 -4.03 -16.35 11.79
C GLY A 351 -5.53 -16.35 11.57
N ILE A 352 -6.32 -15.68 12.42
CA ILE A 352 -7.78 -15.55 12.24
C ILE A 352 -8.06 -14.83 10.92
N GLY A 353 -7.33 -13.76 10.61
CA GLY A 353 -7.48 -13.01 9.37
C GLY A 353 -7.28 -13.90 8.13
N LEU A 354 -6.30 -14.81 8.14
CA LEU A 354 -6.08 -15.76 7.03
C LEU A 354 -7.27 -16.70 6.81
N PHE A 355 -7.91 -17.18 7.88
CA PHE A 355 -9.14 -17.98 7.76
C PHE A 355 -10.32 -17.15 7.23
N VAL A 356 -10.44 -15.90 7.68
CA VAL A 356 -11.48 -14.99 7.18
C VAL A 356 -11.27 -14.69 5.69
N MET A 357 -10.01 -14.56 5.22
CA MET A 357 -9.69 -14.43 3.79
C MET A 357 -10.14 -15.68 3.01
N ALA A 358 -9.83 -16.87 3.52
CA ALA A 358 -10.30 -18.11 2.88
C ALA A 358 -11.83 -18.14 2.79
N SER A 359 -12.55 -17.71 3.82
CA SER A 359 -14.02 -17.63 3.82
C SER A 359 -14.56 -16.64 2.78
N SER A 360 -13.88 -15.51 2.57
CA SER A 360 -14.20 -14.56 1.50
C SER A 360 -14.11 -15.24 0.12
N PHE A 361 -13.06 -16.01 -0.11
CA PHE A 361 -12.87 -16.73 -1.37
C PHE A 361 -13.82 -17.91 -1.57
N VAL A 362 -14.32 -18.53 -0.49
CA VAL A 362 -15.45 -19.51 -0.58
C VAL A 362 -16.67 -18.84 -1.19
N VAL A 363 -17.01 -17.61 -0.78
CA VAL A 363 -18.14 -16.88 -1.36
C VAL A 363 -17.90 -16.57 -2.84
N ILE A 364 -16.70 -16.11 -3.20
CA ILE A 364 -16.33 -15.80 -4.59
C ILE A 364 -16.35 -17.06 -5.48
N TRP A 365 -15.81 -18.17 -4.96
CA TRP A 365 -15.90 -19.47 -5.64
C TRP A 365 -17.35 -19.91 -5.86
N TRP A 366 -18.20 -19.79 -4.84
CA TRP A 366 -19.63 -20.10 -4.98
C TRP A 366 -20.30 -19.20 -6.03
N ILE A 367 -20.05 -17.88 -6.02
CA ILE A 367 -20.55 -16.95 -7.05
C ILE A 367 -20.14 -17.42 -8.44
N GLN A 368 -18.86 -17.75 -8.63
CA GLN A 368 -18.37 -18.19 -9.93
C GLN A 368 -19.01 -19.51 -10.36
N SER A 369 -19.26 -20.45 -9.43
CA SER A 369 -19.95 -21.71 -9.73
C SER A 369 -21.37 -21.46 -10.24
N GLN A 370 -22.08 -20.44 -9.69
CA GLN A 370 -23.40 -20.06 -10.19
C GLN A 370 -23.33 -19.44 -11.60
N ILE A 371 -22.31 -18.62 -11.86
CA ILE A 371 -22.09 -18.02 -13.18
C ILE A 371 -21.77 -19.11 -14.21
N ASP A 372 -20.89 -20.06 -13.87
CA ASP A 372 -20.51 -21.16 -14.75
C ASP A 372 -21.69 -22.11 -15.07
N ALA A 373 -22.67 -22.19 -14.15
CA ALA A 373 -23.95 -22.88 -14.37
C ALA A 373 -24.98 -22.07 -15.18
N GLY A 374 -24.60 -20.89 -15.71
CA GLY A 374 -25.49 -20.00 -16.49
C GLY A 374 -26.36 -19.07 -15.65
N GLY A 375 -26.17 -19.03 -14.33
CA GLY A 375 -26.88 -18.11 -13.44
C GLY A 375 -26.33 -16.69 -13.48
N LYS A 376 -27.11 -15.74 -12.95
CA LYS A 376 -26.73 -14.32 -12.79
C LYS A 376 -26.91 -13.90 -11.33
N PRO A 377 -26.00 -14.30 -10.41
CA PRO A 377 -26.14 -14.00 -8.99
C PRO A 377 -26.06 -12.47 -8.73
N SER A 378 -26.70 -12.02 -7.66
CA SER A 378 -26.68 -10.62 -7.26
C SER A 378 -25.28 -10.17 -6.79
N VAL A 379 -24.89 -8.93 -7.11
CA VAL A 379 -23.68 -8.26 -6.62
C VAL A 379 -23.62 -8.20 -5.08
N GLY A 380 -24.77 -8.31 -4.40
CA GLY A 380 -24.84 -8.37 -2.95
C GLY A 380 -23.99 -9.48 -2.33
N TRP A 381 -23.84 -10.62 -3.02
CA TRP A 381 -22.93 -11.69 -2.58
C TRP A 381 -21.46 -11.29 -2.70
N GLN A 382 -21.10 -10.57 -3.76
CA GLN A 382 -19.73 -10.06 -3.89
C GLN A 382 -19.44 -8.95 -2.86
N LEU A 383 -20.43 -8.11 -2.52
CA LEU A 383 -20.30 -7.15 -1.41
C LEU A 383 -20.10 -7.87 -0.06
N LEU A 384 -20.78 -8.99 0.19
CA LEU A 384 -20.50 -9.83 1.37
C LEU A 384 -19.06 -10.36 1.37
N ALA A 385 -18.56 -10.80 0.22
CA ALA A 385 -17.16 -11.19 0.11
C ALA A 385 -16.19 -10.04 0.41
N TYR A 386 -16.52 -8.79 0.00
CA TYR A 386 -15.75 -7.59 0.39
C TYR A 386 -15.80 -7.32 1.90
N VAL A 387 -16.91 -7.57 2.58
CA VAL A 387 -17.01 -7.47 4.05
C VAL A 387 -16.00 -8.41 4.71
N LEU A 388 -15.95 -9.67 4.30
CA LEU A 388 -15.01 -10.67 4.82
C LEU A 388 -13.56 -10.31 4.45
N LEU A 389 -13.31 -9.95 3.21
CA LEU A 389 -11.97 -9.56 2.72
C LEU A 389 -11.42 -8.36 3.51
N THR A 390 -12.23 -7.32 3.71
CA THR A 390 -11.80 -6.11 4.44
C THR A 390 -11.63 -6.38 5.93
N ALA A 391 -12.46 -7.27 6.52
CA ALA A 391 -12.27 -7.74 7.89
C ALA A 391 -10.92 -8.48 8.03
N SER A 392 -10.60 -9.35 7.08
CA SER A 392 -9.31 -10.02 7.01
C SER A 392 -8.15 -9.02 6.84
N GLU A 393 -8.30 -8.05 5.96
CA GLU A 393 -7.32 -6.99 5.74
C GLU A 393 -6.99 -6.23 7.03
N ALA A 394 -8.00 -5.82 7.79
CA ALA A 394 -7.80 -5.16 9.09
C ALA A 394 -7.01 -6.04 10.07
N MET A 395 -7.24 -7.34 10.06
CA MET A 395 -6.57 -8.31 10.94
C MET A 395 -5.14 -8.64 10.49
N VAL A 396 -4.89 -8.77 9.19
CA VAL A 396 -3.60 -9.20 8.65
C VAL A 396 -2.71 -7.99 8.36
N SER A 397 -3.20 -7.01 7.59
CA SER A 397 -2.37 -5.92 7.07
C SER A 397 -1.95 -4.96 8.18
N ILE A 398 -2.92 -4.45 8.97
CA ILE A 398 -2.62 -3.48 10.04
C ILE A 398 -1.78 -4.15 11.13
N THR A 399 -2.19 -5.34 11.59
CA THR A 399 -1.48 -6.07 12.65
C THR A 399 -0.10 -6.53 12.18
N GLY A 400 0.03 -7.00 10.94
CA GLY A 400 1.30 -7.45 10.40
C GLY A 400 2.31 -6.31 10.22
N LEU A 401 1.83 -5.12 9.84
CA LEU A 401 2.64 -3.93 9.75
C LEU A 401 3.17 -3.51 11.14
N GLU A 402 2.30 -3.47 12.14
CA GLU A 402 2.66 -3.17 13.54
C GLU A 402 3.63 -4.22 14.09
N PHE A 403 3.34 -5.50 13.87
CA PHE A 403 4.20 -6.61 14.27
C PHE A 403 5.60 -6.48 13.66
N SER A 404 5.68 -6.25 12.35
CA SER A 404 6.95 -6.07 11.64
C SER A 404 7.78 -4.94 12.22
N TYR A 405 7.12 -3.83 12.52
CA TYR A 405 7.77 -2.66 13.10
C TYR A 405 8.30 -2.91 14.52
N THR A 406 7.56 -3.65 15.36
CA THR A 406 7.98 -3.99 16.74
C THR A 406 9.12 -5.01 16.79
N GLN A 407 9.23 -5.86 15.77
CA GLN A 407 10.31 -6.85 15.64
C GLN A 407 11.57 -6.30 14.96
N ALA A 408 11.54 -5.04 14.51
CA ALA A 408 12.65 -4.40 13.81
C ALA A 408 13.61 -3.70 14.77
N PRO A 409 14.94 -3.96 14.70
CA PRO A 409 15.94 -3.14 15.35
C PRO A 409 15.81 -1.67 14.94
N ARG A 410 16.14 -0.72 15.83
CA ARG A 410 15.92 0.73 15.60
C ARG A 410 16.45 1.24 14.28
N LYS A 411 17.64 0.81 13.88
CA LYS A 411 18.32 1.22 12.64
C LYS A 411 17.73 0.58 11.38
N MET A 412 16.92 -0.47 11.51
CA MET A 412 16.46 -1.29 10.40
C MET A 412 14.97 -1.14 10.08
N LYS A 413 14.28 -0.22 10.74
CA LYS A 413 12.83 -0.06 10.58
C LYS A 413 12.40 0.20 9.14
N SER A 414 13.08 1.12 8.45
CA SER A 414 12.77 1.44 7.04
C SER A 414 12.91 0.22 6.13
N MET A 415 13.87 -0.65 6.43
CA MET A 415 14.14 -1.85 5.68
C MET A 415 13.10 -2.94 5.92
N VAL A 416 12.72 -3.15 7.18
CA VAL A 416 11.63 -4.09 7.51
C VAL A 416 10.33 -3.63 6.88
N MET A 417 10.08 -2.31 6.80
CA MET A 417 8.93 -1.76 6.09
C MET A 417 9.02 -1.99 4.57
N ALA A 418 10.20 -1.88 3.97
CA ALA A 418 10.39 -2.23 2.56
C ALA A 418 10.18 -3.74 2.31
N ALA A 419 10.68 -4.59 3.22
CA ALA A 419 10.44 -6.04 3.15
C ALA A 419 8.94 -6.39 3.33
N TRP A 420 8.20 -5.64 4.15
CA TRP A 420 6.75 -5.75 4.23
C TRP A 420 6.08 -5.45 2.89
N LEU A 421 6.41 -4.34 2.24
CA LEU A 421 5.89 -4.01 0.91
C LEU A 421 6.27 -5.06 -0.14
N PHE A 422 7.44 -5.67 -0.01
CA PHE A 422 7.89 -6.75 -0.89
C PHE A 422 7.01 -8.00 -0.80
N THR A 423 6.32 -8.26 0.33
CA THR A 423 5.35 -9.37 0.41
C THR A 423 4.18 -9.18 -0.55
N VAL A 424 3.74 -7.93 -0.77
CA VAL A 424 2.71 -7.61 -1.78
C VAL A 424 3.23 -7.93 -3.19
N SER A 425 4.48 -7.55 -3.47
CA SER A 425 5.14 -7.86 -4.73
C SER A 425 5.20 -9.37 -4.99
N LEU A 426 5.62 -10.17 -4.02
CA LEU A 426 5.72 -11.63 -4.13
C LEU A 426 4.35 -12.27 -4.37
N GLY A 427 3.32 -11.85 -3.63
CA GLY A 427 1.95 -12.36 -3.83
C GLY A 427 1.45 -12.09 -5.24
N ASN A 428 1.63 -10.87 -5.74
CA ASN A 428 1.23 -10.50 -7.09
C ASN A 428 2.09 -11.19 -8.18
N ALA A 429 3.40 -11.35 -7.96
CA ALA A 429 4.25 -12.10 -8.88
C ALA A 429 3.77 -13.55 -9.03
N PHE A 430 3.39 -14.20 -7.93
CA PHE A 430 2.81 -15.55 -7.93
C PHE A 430 1.50 -15.58 -8.73
N THR A 431 0.54 -14.68 -8.43
CA THR A 431 -0.75 -14.64 -9.14
C THR A 431 -0.58 -14.32 -10.62
N GLY A 432 0.31 -13.37 -10.96
CA GLY A 432 0.63 -13.04 -12.34
C GLY A 432 1.21 -14.22 -13.11
N ALA A 433 2.21 -14.90 -12.54
CA ALA A 433 2.82 -16.08 -13.13
C ALA A 433 1.81 -17.22 -13.33
N LEU A 434 0.95 -17.46 -12.33
CA LEU A 434 -0.11 -18.46 -12.45
C LEU A 434 -1.05 -18.15 -13.61
N ASN A 435 -1.51 -16.91 -13.75
CA ASN A 435 -2.40 -16.50 -14.83
C ASN A 435 -1.75 -16.69 -16.21
N PHE A 436 -0.46 -16.43 -16.39
CA PHE A 436 0.26 -16.73 -17.62
C PHE A 436 0.43 -18.23 -17.88
N LEU A 437 0.46 -19.07 -16.82
CA LEU A 437 0.60 -20.52 -16.96
C LEU A 437 -0.72 -21.23 -17.28
N ILE A 438 -1.90 -20.61 -17.04
CA ILE A 438 -3.22 -21.24 -17.26
C ILE A 438 -3.36 -21.85 -18.67
N PRO A 439 -2.99 -21.20 -19.77
CA PRO A 439 -3.09 -21.80 -21.09
C PRO A 439 -2.24 -23.07 -21.27
N ALA A 440 -1.04 -23.08 -20.69
CA ALA A 440 -0.16 -24.26 -20.74
C ALA A 440 -0.71 -25.41 -19.85
N LEU A 441 -1.21 -25.09 -18.66
CA LEU A 441 -1.84 -26.06 -17.75
C LEU A 441 -3.05 -26.73 -18.44
N ARG A 442 -3.86 -25.96 -19.14
CA ARG A 442 -5.00 -26.45 -19.91
C ARG A 442 -4.60 -27.45 -21.00
N GLN A 443 -3.48 -27.19 -21.71
CA GLN A 443 -2.95 -28.13 -22.71
C GLN A 443 -2.54 -29.47 -22.10
N HIS A 444 -2.17 -29.50 -20.81
CA HIS A 444 -1.82 -30.70 -20.06
C HIS A 444 -3.01 -31.30 -19.30
N GLY A 445 -4.25 -30.88 -19.56
CA GLY A 445 -5.47 -31.43 -18.97
C GLY A 445 -5.87 -30.80 -17.62
N PHE A 446 -5.14 -29.81 -17.11
CA PHE A 446 -5.51 -29.10 -15.89
C PHE A 446 -6.30 -27.83 -16.22
N ASN A 447 -7.62 -27.87 -16.00
CA ASN A 447 -8.46 -26.69 -16.19
C ASN A 447 -8.49 -25.85 -14.92
N LEU A 448 -7.85 -24.68 -14.94
CA LEU A 448 -7.83 -23.70 -13.87
C LEU A 448 -8.54 -22.41 -14.30
N GLU A 449 -9.76 -22.55 -14.84
CA GLU A 449 -10.60 -21.44 -15.28
C GLU A 449 -11.94 -21.46 -14.54
N GLY A 450 -12.67 -20.33 -14.52
CA GLY A 450 -13.98 -20.23 -13.90
C GLY A 450 -13.94 -20.52 -12.39
N ALA A 451 -14.85 -21.37 -11.92
CA ALA A 451 -14.94 -21.72 -10.50
C ALA A 451 -13.68 -22.44 -9.98
N ALA A 452 -12.99 -23.23 -10.82
CA ALA A 452 -11.77 -23.93 -10.42
C ALA A 452 -10.63 -22.97 -10.05
N TYR A 453 -10.56 -21.79 -10.67
CA TYR A 453 -9.58 -20.75 -10.34
C TYR A 453 -9.75 -20.26 -8.89
N PHE A 454 -10.96 -19.85 -8.52
CA PHE A 454 -11.24 -19.36 -7.17
C PHE A 454 -11.21 -20.49 -6.12
N GLN A 455 -11.57 -21.72 -6.53
CA GLN A 455 -11.41 -22.90 -5.70
C GLN A 455 -9.95 -23.17 -5.33
N PHE A 456 -9.03 -23.05 -6.30
CA PHE A 456 -7.60 -23.19 -6.06
C PHE A 456 -7.11 -22.16 -5.02
N PHE A 457 -7.44 -20.88 -5.16
CA PHE A 457 -7.04 -19.85 -4.20
C PHE A 457 -7.70 -20.03 -2.83
N THR A 458 -8.94 -20.54 -2.78
CA THR A 458 -9.62 -20.90 -1.52
C THR A 458 -8.82 -21.96 -0.77
N TRP A 459 -8.46 -23.05 -1.43
CA TRP A 459 -7.66 -24.11 -0.81
C TRP A 459 -6.25 -23.66 -0.48
N LEU A 460 -5.60 -22.91 -1.35
CA LEU A 460 -4.29 -22.33 -1.09
C LEU A 460 -4.31 -21.50 0.21
N MET A 461 -5.31 -20.65 0.37
CA MET A 461 -5.43 -19.80 1.57
C MET A 461 -5.78 -20.62 2.81
N LEU A 462 -6.66 -21.59 2.71
CA LEU A 462 -7.04 -22.46 3.83
C LEU A 462 -5.85 -23.27 4.33
N VAL A 463 -5.10 -23.91 3.43
CA VAL A 463 -3.89 -24.66 3.76
C VAL A 463 -2.84 -23.72 4.39
N THR A 464 -2.67 -22.54 3.81
CA THR A 464 -1.78 -21.50 4.34
C THR A 464 -2.17 -21.11 5.76
N ALA A 465 -3.45 -20.87 6.03
CA ALA A 465 -3.97 -20.53 7.35
C ALA A 465 -3.72 -21.65 8.38
N VAL A 466 -3.97 -22.90 7.99
CA VAL A 466 -3.73 -24.07 8.85
C VAL A 466 -2.23 -24.20 9.18
N ILE A 467 -1.36 -24.13 8.18
CA ILE A 467 0.10 -24.21 8.40
C ILE A 467 0.56 -23.03 9.28
N PHE A 468 0.01 -21.83 9.05
CA PHE A 468 0.34 -20.66 9.86
C PHE A 468 0.05 -20.85 11.36
N VAL A 469 -1.04 -21.52 11.72
CA VAL A 469 -1.36 -21.83 13.14
C VAL A 469 -0.25 -22.63 13.80
N PHE A 470 0.28 -23.64 13.09
CA PHE A 470 1.40 -24.44 13.60
C PHE A 470 2.68 -23.61 13.70
N VAL A 471 3.01 -22.85 12.64
CA VAL A 471 4.21 -21.99 12.63
C VAL A 471 4.15 -20.93 13.71
N ALA A 472 3.00 -20.26 13.88
CA ALA A 472 2.79 -19.25 14.90
C ALA A 472 2.97 -19.76 16.34
N ARG A 473 2.68 -21.05 16.59
CA ARG A 473 2.87 -21.69 17.91
C ARG A 473 4.35 -21.81 18.29
N PHE A 474 5.23 -22.03 17.29
CA PHE A 474 6.66 -22.20 17.49
C PHE A 474 7.46 -20.92 17.21
N TYR A 475 6.83 -19.87 16.73
CA TYR A 475 7.50 -18.62 16.40
C TYR A 475 7.99 -17.93 17.67
N ARG A 476 9.31 -17.71 17.77
CA ARG A 476 9.95 -16.98 18.86
C ARG A 476 10.36 -15.59 18.35
N GLY A 477 9.48 -14.61 18.52
CA GLY A 477 9.75 -13.21 18.19
C GLY A 477 10.69 -12.57 19.22
N LYS A 478 11.46 -11.59 18.76
CA LYS A 478 12.32 -10.74 19.62
C LYS A 478 11.76 -9.32 19.53
N THR A 479 11.08 -8.85 20.57
CA THR A 479 10.47 -7.50 20.58
C THR A 479 11.53 -6.47 20.99
N TYR A 480 11.76 -5.47 20.15
CA TYR A 480 12.65 -4.35 20.45
C TYR A 480 11.84 -3.18 21.02
N ILE A 481 11.72 -3.09 22.37
CA ILE A 481 11.01 -2.01 23.04
C ILE A 481 11.91 -0.78 23.13
N GLN A 482 11.34 0.41 22.87
CA GLN A 482 12.07 1.68 22.87
C GLN A 482 12.40 2.18 24.30
N GLY A 483 13.08 1.45 25.10
CA GLY A 483 13.39 1.85 26.48
C GLY A 483 14.54 1.07 27.12
N GLU A 484 14.75 -0.16 26.70
CA GLU A 484 15.70 -1.07 27.36
C GLU A 484 17.18 -0.73 27.12
N ALA A 485 17.53 -0.07 25.99
CA ALA A 485 18.92 0.33 25.72
C ALA A 485 19.46 1.44 26.63
N SER A 486 18.60 2.13 27.39
CA SER A 486 19.05 3.08 28.42
C SER A 486 19.34 2.41 29.76
N MET A 487 18.82 1.21 30.02
CA MET A 487 19.08 0.46 31.24
C MET A 487 20.38 -0.36 31.16
N ASP A 488 20.68 -0.92 29.97
CA ASP A 488 21.93 -1.67 29.76
C ASP A 488 23.17 -0.74 29.69
N ALA A 489 23.02 0.48 29.17
CA ALA A 489 24.08 1.49 29.19
C ALA A 489 24.31 2.09 30.60
N ALA A 490 23.27 2.15 31.44
CA ALA A 490 23.37 2.60 32.81
C ALA A 490 23.86 1.49 33.77
N ALA A 491 23.75 0.21 33.40
CA ALA A 491 24.28 -0.92 34.15
C ALA A 491 25.74 -1.25 33.80
N ALA A 492 26.27 -0.66 32.71
CA ALA A 492 27.65 -0.85 32.24
C ALA A 492 28.56 0.37 32.53
N SER A 493 28.02 1.43 33.15
CA SER A 493 28.75 2.58 33.70
C SER A 493 28.76 2.53 35.22
#